data_15e28f3505ab1dad5d1cf947fdd0c174
#
_entry.id   15e28f3505ab1dad5d1cf947fdd0c174
#
_cell.length_a   1.000
_cell.length_b   1.000
_cell.length_c   1.000
_cell.angle_alpha   90.00
_cell.angle_beta   90.00
_cell.angle_gamma   90.00
#
_symmetry.space_group_name_H-M   'P 1'
#
loop_
_entity.id
_entity.type
_entity.pdbx_description
1 polymer ?
#
loop_
_entity_poly.entity_id
_entity_poly.type
_entity_poly.pdbx_seq_one_letter_code
_entity_poly.pdbx_strand_id
1 'polypeptide(L)'
;MISPGFETTDPFTQTRFVVVQGAEETAGRGWVLEVHCPEGAAPAFLPHVHRRWMETFDIIQGTAACRLRDAEPRLAAGESIIMPPNVTHLHPWNVGTGTMIYRQRNDFGASTPDAVYDVLGAFATIHGLAREGRVRKGGLPKNLFQMAATGRAFTKHQSYDAGMPVALQVGLSATLGRVAEALGYRAVYDRYL
;
A
#
# COMPACT_ATOMS: atom_id res chain seq x y z
N MET A 1 -9.61 14.72 3.64
CA MET A 1 -8.11 14.81 3.65
C MET A 1 -7.61 13.66 4.50
N ILE A 2 -6.57 12.94 4.08
CA ILE A 2 -6.00 11.84 4.85
C ILE A 2 -5.09 12.43 5.93
N SER A 3 -5.54 12.41 7.17
CA SER A 3 -4.90 13.02 8.34
C SER A 3 -4.71 11.98 9.46
N PRO A 4 -3.94 12.28 10.50
CA PRO A 4 -3.83 11.40 11.65
C PRO A 4 -5.20 10.99 12.21
N GLY A 5 -5.34 9.70 12.51
CA GLY A 5 -6.60 9.08 12.94
C GLY A 5 -7.47 8.56 11.80
N PHE A 6 -7.19 8.89 10.52
CA PHE A 6 -7.86 8.21 9.40
C PHE A 6 -7.54 6.72 9.42
N GLU A 7 -8.56 5.88 9.23
CA GLU A 7 -8.36 4.45 9.20
C GLU A 7 -9.11 3.76 8.05
N THR A 8 -8.57 2.66 7.60
CA THR A 8 -9.20 1.79 6.62
C THR A 8 -8.87 0.33 6.91
N THR A 9 -9.78 -0.57 6.59
CA THR A 9 -9.60 -2.01 6.80
C THR A 9 -9.72 -2.75 5.48
N ASP A 10 -8.75 -3.62 5.19
CA ASP A 10 -8.86 -4.57 4.08
C ASP A 10 -9.93 -5.63 4.43
N PRO A 11 -11.03 -5.71 3.69
CA PRO A 11 -12.11 -6.63 4.01
C PRO A 11 -11.76 -8.10 3.77
N PHE A 12 -10.68 -8.42 3.05
CA PHE A 12 -10.25 -9.79 2.79
C PHE A 12 -9.36 -10.36 3.90
N THR A 13 -8.44 -9.53 4.42
CA THR A 13 -7.48 -9.94 5.44
C THR A 13 -7.85 -9.45 6.83
N GLN A 14 -8.82 -8.55 6.94
CA GLN A 14 -9.19 -7.83 8.16
C GLN A 14 -8.02 -7.02 8.76
N THR A 15 -6.97 -6.78 7.97
CA THR A 15 -5.87 -5.90 8.36
C THR A 15 -6.35 -4.47 8.40
N ARG A 16 -6.17 -3.80 9.55
CA ARG A 16 -6.53 -2.41 9.78
C ARG A 16 -5.30 -1.52 9.68
N PHE A 17 -5.42 -0.42 8.97
CA PHE A 17 -4.40 0.59 8.74
C PHE A 17 -4.86 1.89 9.35
N VAL A 18 -4.07 2.48 10.24
CA VAL A 18 -4.34 3.74 10.91
C VAL A 18 -3.23 4.73 10.56
N VAL A 19 -3.59 5.90 10.04
CA VAL A 19 -2.64 6.97 9.76
C VAL A 19 -2.21 7.61 11.08
N VAL A 20 -0.92 7.54 11.39
CA VAL A 20 -0.29 8.19 12.55
C VAL A 20 0.28 9.56 12.17
N GLN A 21 0.91 9.63 10.98
CA GLN A 21 1.39 10.86 10.37
C GLN A 21 1.06 10.85 8.88
N GLY A 22 0.51 11.94 8.39
CA GLY A 22 0.18 12.17 6.99
C GLY A 22 1.15 13.15 6.31
N ALA A 23 0.67 13.81 5.26
CA ALA A 23 1.49 14.74 4.48
C ALA A 23 1.90 15.99 5.28
N GLU A 24 1.06 16.49 6.15
CA GLU A 24 1.35 17.69 6.96
C GLU A 24 2.45 17.41 7.98
N GLU A 25 2.32 16.35 8.76
CA GLU A 25 3.25 15.98 9.82
C GLU A 25 4.62 15.58 9.28
N THR A 26 4.67 15.05 8.05
CA THR A 26 5.93 14.63 7.39
C THR A 26 6.49 15.68 6.44
N ALA A 27 5.90 16.88 6.36
CA ALA A 27 6.21 17.91 5.36
C ALA A 27 6.18 17.35 3.92
N GLY A 28 5.23 16.46 3.64
CA GLY A 28 5.06 15.80 2.35
C GLY A 28 6.10 14.73 2.02
N ARG A 29 6.96 14.35 2.96
CA ARG A 29 8.04 13.40 2.71
C ARG A 29 7.63 11.93 2.80
N GLY A 30 6.41 11.64 3.26
CA GLY A 30 5.93 10.27 3.39
C GLY A 30 4.72 10.17 4.31
N TRP A 31 4.61 9.05 4.98
CA TRP A 31 3.58 8.79 5.99
C TRP A 31 4.09 7.83 7.06
N VAL A 32 3.37 7.79 8.17
CA VAL A 32 3.52 6.78 9.19
C VAL A 32 2.16 6.11 9.41
N LEU A 33 2.11 4.80 9.25
CA LEU A 33 0.94 3.98 9.58
C LEU A 33 1.21 3.11 10.81
N GLU A 34 0.17 2.88 11.60
CA GLU A 34 0.10 1.76 12.50
C GLU A 34 -0.82 0.70 11.89
N VAL A 35 -0.35 -0.53 11.79
CA VAL A 35 -1.02 -1.61 11.09
C VAL A 35 -1.28 -2.76 12.03
N HIS A 36 -2.55 -3.19 12.09
CA HIS A 36 -3.02 -4.27 12.93
C HIS A 36 -3.40 -5.46 12.06
N CYS A 37 -2.65 -6.55 12.17
CA CYS A 37 -2.85 -7.78 11.41
C CYS A 37 -3.43 -8.86 12.33
N PRO A 38 -4.67 -9.33 12.12
CA PRO A 38 -5.23 -10.44 12.88
C PRO A 38 -4.40 -11.71 12.73
N GLU A 39 -4.61 -12.65 13.65
CA GLU A 39 -4.05 -14.00 13.53
C GLU A 39 -4.49 -14.67 12.22
N GLY A 40 -3.54 -15.30 11.52
CA GLY A 40 -3.79 -15.99 10.26
C GLY A 40 -4.08 -15.08 9.06
N ALA A 41 -3.97 -13.76 9.22
CA ALA A 41 -4.14 -12.85 8.11
C ALA A 41 -3.07 -13.10 7.03
N ALA A 42 -3.51 -13.29 5.80
CA ALA A 42 -2.61 -13.32 4.64
C ALA A 42 -1.96 -11.93 4.44
N PRO A 43 -0.84 -11.84 3.69
CA PRO A 43 -0.30 -10.54 3.29
C PRO A 43 -1.37 -9.66 2.64
N ALA A 44 -1.48 -8.40 3.11
CA ALA A 44 -2.48 -7.45 2.61
C ALA A 44 -2.13 -6.89 1.22
N PHE A 45 -0.89 -7.03 0.79
CA PHE A 45 -0.39 -6.51 -0.49
C PHE A 45 0.19 -7.64 -1.35
N LEU A 46 0.27 -7.38 -2.66
CA LEU A 46 1.03 -8.22 -3.59
C LEU A 46 2.52 -7.84 -3.54
N PRO A 47 3.44 -8.74 -3.96
CA PRO A 47 4.84 -8.39 -4.11
C PRO A 47 5.01 -7.20 -5.05
N HIS A 48 5.79 -6.20 -4.63
CA HIS A 48 5.95 -4.95 -5.35
C HIS A 48 7.36 -4.36 -5.19
N VAL A 49 7.63 -3.29 -5.92
CA VAL A 49 8.90 -2.57 -5.87
C VAL A 49 8.65 -1.07 -5.97
N HIS A 50 9.32 -0.31 -5.13
CA HIS A 50 9.38 1.15 -5.22
C HIS A 50 10.75 1.58 -5.75
N ARG A 51 10.79 2.51 -6.69
CA ARG A 51 12.07 2.97 -7.22
C ARG A 51 12.72 4.11 -6.43
N ARG A 52 11.92 4.85 -5.65
CA ARG A 52 12.39 6.01 -4.89
C ARG A 52 12.05 5.96 -3.41
N TRP A 53 11.14 5.10 -2.99
CA TRP A 53 10.70 5.05 -1.61
C TRP A 53 11.57 4.12 -0.81
N MET A 54 11.81 4.50 0.41
CA MET A 54 12.30 3.61 1.45
C MET A 54 11.15 3.33 2.41
N GLU A 55 10.99 2.09 2.80
CA GLU A 55 10.03 1.69 3.82
C GLU A 55 10.75 1.07 5.00
N THR A 56 10.31 1.45 6.20
CA THR A 56 10.79 0.86 7.44
C THR A 56 9.60 0.27 8.19
N PHE A 57 9.75 -0.94 8.67
CA PHE A 57 8.74 -1.63 9.45
C PHE A 57 9.31 -1.96 10.82
N ASP A 58 8.69 -1.42 11.87
CA ASP A 58 9.03 -1.69 13.27
C ASP A 58 7.93 -2.59 13.85
N ILE A 59 8.27 -3.79 14.29
CA ILE A 59 7.31 -4.71 14.91
C ILE A 59 7.09 -4.28 16.36
N ILE A 60 5.86 -3.89 16.68
CA ILE A 60 5.48 -3.42 18.03
C ILE A 60 5.00 -4.58 18.88
N GLN A 61 4.23 -5.50 18.27
CA GLN A 61 3.64 -6.66 18.95
C GLN A 61 3.54 -7.85 18.01
N GLY A 62 3.72 -9.05 18.54
CA GLY A 62 3.55 -10.32 17.81
C GLY A 62 4.79 -10.73 17.04
N THR A 63 4.58 -11.59 16.04
CA THR A 63 5.64 -12.13 15.18
C THR A 63 5.25 -11.98 13.73
N ALA A 64 6.13 -11.35 12.97
CA ALA A 64 5.96 -11.10 11.56
C ALA A 64 6.82 -12.05 10.71
N ALA A 65 6.34 -12.40 9.51
CA ALA A 65 7.20 -12.70 8.38
C ALA A 65 7.05 -11.58 7.35
N CYS A 66 8.07 -11.36 6.55
CA CYS A 66 8.01 -10.48 5.38
C CYS A 66 8.88 -11.08 4.27
N ARG A 67 8.80 -10.54 3.05
CA ARG A 67 9.69 -10.98 1.98
C ARG A 67 10.54 -9.82 1.50
N LEU A 68 11.85 -10.08 1.37
CA LEU A 68 12.81 -9.14 0.82
C LEU A 68 13.68 -9.90 -0.21
N ARG A 69 13.42 -9.65 -1.50
CA ARG A 69 13.93 -10.47 -2.62
C ARG A 69 13.50 -11.94 -2.45
N ASP A 70 14.47 -12.85 -2.33
CA ASP A 70 14.27 -14.30 -2.18
C ASP A 70 14.27 -14.75 -0.71
N ALA A 71 14.56 -13.82 0.23
CA ALA A 71 14.58 -14.11 1.66
C ALA A 71 13.21 -13.85 2.29
N GLU A 72 12.87 -14.68 3.28
CA GLU A 72 11.66 -14.54 4.09
C GLU A 72 12.03 -14.43 5.58
N PRO A 73 12.58 -13.26 6.00
CA PRO A 73 12.94 -13.06 7.39
C PRO A 73 11.71 -13.06 8.30
N ARG A 74 11.92 -13.51 9.53
CA ARG A 74 10.96 -13.40 10.63
C ARG A 74 11.44 -12.38 11.63
N LEU A 75 10.52 -11.62 12.18
CA LEU A 75 10.78 -10.52 13.09
C LEU A 75 9.86 -10.66 14.31
N ALA A 76 10.43 -10.47 15.49
CA ALA A 76 9.70 -10.40 16.75
C ALA A 76 9.43 -8.94 17.15
N ALA A 77 8.60 -8.76 18.16
CA ALA A 77 8.38 -7.44 18.77
C ALA A 77 9.72 -6.80 19.20
N GLY A 78 9.92 -5.52 18.86
CA GLY A 78 11.15 -4.76 19.07
C GLY A 78 12.14 -4.82 17.92
N GLU A 79 11.93 -5.68 16.92
CA GLU A 79 12.78 -5.77 15.74
C GLU A 79 12.23 -4.90 14.59
N SER A 80 13.15 -4.49 13.70
CA SER A 80 12.83 -3.65 12.55
C SER A 80 13.46 -4.19 11.28
N ILE A 81 12.84 -3.87 10.13
CA ILE A 81 13.40 -4.14 8.80
C ILE A 81 13.24 -2.92 7.91
N ILE A 82 14.25 -2.70 7.06
CA ILE A 82 14.23 -1.67 6.02
C ILE A 82 14.08 -2.35 4.67
N MET A 83 13.13 -1.87 3.87
CA MET A 83 12.93 -2.24 2.47
C MET A 83 13.41 -1.09 1.60
N PRO A 84 14.64 -1.19 1.03
CA PRO A 84 15.22 -0.10 0.27
C PRO A 84 14.59 0.02 -1.13
N PRO A 85 14.76 1.18 -1.80
CA PRO A 85 14.35 1.36 -3.19
C PRO A 85 14.96 0.30 -4.12
N ASN A 86 14.24 -0.04 -5.18
CA ASN A 86 14.62 -1.01 -6.22
C ASN A 86 14.75 -2.46 -5.74
N VAL A 87 14.23 -2.78 -4.59
CA VAL A 87 14.19 -4.15 -4.06
C VAL A 87 12.74 -4.63 -4.03
N THR A 88 12.48 -5.76 -4.69
CA THR A 88 11.17 -6.43 -4.61
C THR A 88 10.94 -6.93 -3.19
N HIS A 89 9.76 -6.63 -2.66
CA HIS A 89 9.40 -6.99 -1.30
C HIS A 89 7.90 -7.25 -1.14
N LEU A 90 7.56 -7.82 0.01
CA LEU A 90 6.21 -8.02 0.51
C LEU A 90 6.18 -7.58 1.96
N HIS A 91 5.21 -6.74 2.29
CA HIS A 91 5.04 -6.19 3.64
C HIS A 91 4.88 -7.28 4.71
N PRO A 92 5.14 -6.95 5.99
CA PRO A 92 4.96 -7.88 7.08
C PRO A 92 3.54 -8.45 7.16
N TRP A 93 3.43 -9.76 7.43
CA TRP A 93 2.18 -10.44 7.76
C TRP A 93 2.34 -11.26 9.03
N ASN A 94 1.22 -11.51 9.71
CA ASN A 94 1.21 -12.18 10.99
C ASN A 94 1.47 -13.69 10.85
N VAL A 95 2.50 -14.20 11.52
CA VAL A 95 2.82 -15.64 11.62
C VAL A 95 2.84 -16.14 13.06
N GLY A 96 2.41 -15.31 14.00
CA GLY A 96 2.24 -15.63 15.41
C GLY A 96 0.77 -15.83 15.78
N THR A 97 0.53 -16.00 17.06
CA THR A 97 -0.80 -16.04 17.67
C THR A 97 -1.26 -14.63 18.11
N GLY A 98 -2.55 -14.38 18.04
CA GLY A 98 -3.14 -13.09 18.36
C GLY A 98 -2.87 -12.01 17.34
N THR A 99 -3.14 -10.76 17.67
CA THR A 99 -2.94 -9.62 16.75
C THR A 99 -1.46 -9.21 16.71
N MET A 100 -0.90 -9.13 15.51
CA MET A 100 0.40 -8.49 15.27
C MET A 100 0.18 -7.00 14.99
N ILE A 101 1.03 -6.15 15.56
CA ILE A 101 1.03 -4.70 15.32
C ILE A 101 2.41 -4.28 14.84
N TYR A 102 2.46 -3.53 13.76
CA TYR A 102 3.69 -2.90 13.30
C TYR A 102 3.48 -1.44 12.92
N ARG A 103 4.56 -0.67 12.94
CA ARG A 103 4.59 0.69 12.40
C ARG A 103 5.34 0.70 11.09
N GLN A 104 4.67 1.19 10.05
CA GLN A 104 5.25 1.40 8.73
C GLN A 104 5.59 2.87 8.55
N ARG A 105 6.82 3.18 8.18
CA ARG A 105 7.24 4.51 7.74
C ARG A 105 7.66 4.46 6.29
N ASN A 106 7.08 5.34 5.49
CA ASN A 106 7.49 5.57 4.11
C ASN A 106 8.25 6.88 4.02
N ASP A 107 9.38 6.90 3.33
CA ASP A 107 10.16 8.10 3.03
C ASP A 107 10.42 8.18 1.53
N PHE A 108 9.95 9.26 0.91
CA PHE A 108 10.15 9.55 -0.51
C PHE A 108 11.49 10.25 -0.80
N GLY A 109 12.27 10.56 0.23
CA GLY A 109 13.53 11.31 0.12
C GLY A 109 13.35 12.81 -0.14
N ALA A 110 12.19 13.23 -0.65
CA ALA A 110 11.86 14.63 -0.93
C ALA A 110 10.37 14.89 -0.66
N SER A 111 9.97 16.16 -0.53
CA SER A 111 8.57 16.52 -0.37
C SER A 111 7.76 16.14 -1.61
N THR A 112 6.76 15.32 -1.44
CA THR A 112 5.87 14.81 -2.50
C THR A 112 4.46 14.63 -1.91
N PRO A 113 3.78 15.71 -1.47
CA PRO A 113 2.50 15.62 -0.75
C PRO A 113 1.41 14.92 -1.56
N ASP A 114 1.40 15.09 -2.89
CA ASP A 114 0.47 14.38 -3.78
C ASP A 114 0.64 12.86 -3.69
N ALA A 115 1.87 12.35 -3.47
CA ALA A 115 2.11 10.91 -3.36
C ALA A 115 1.43 10.33 -2.12
N VAL A 116 1.45 11.05 -1.01
CA VAL A 116 0.75 10.63 0.23
C VAL A 116 -0.75 10.49 -0.05
N TYR A 117 -1.36 11.52 -0.64
CA TYR A 117 -2.79 11.49 -0.96
C TYR A 117 -3.13 10.41 -1.99
N ASP A 118 -2.43 10.36 -3.11
CA ASP A 118 -2.72 9.43 -4.22
C ASP A 118 -2.59 7.98 -3.76
N VAL A 119 -1.55 7.64 -3.02
CA VAL A 119 -1.27 6.24 -2.63
C VAL A 119 -2.17 5.78 -1.50
N LEU A 120 -2.25 6.53 -0.39
CA LEU A 120 -3.13 6.15 0.73
C LEU A 120 -4.61 6.23 0.33
N GLY A 121 -5.00 7.22 -0.48
CA GLY A 121 -6.35 7.34 -1.01
C GLY A 121 -6.71 6.22 -1.98
N ALA A 122 -5.76 5.75 -2.79
CA ALA A 122 -5.96 4.58 -3.64
C ALA A 122 -6.19 3.30 -2.82
N PHE A 123 -5.45 3.09 -1.73
CA PHE A 123 -5.71 1.97 -0.81
C PHE A 123 -7.08 2.07 -0.16
N ALA A 124 -7.45 3.23 0.38
CA ALA A 124 -8.78 3.45 0.95
C ALA A 124 -9.88 3.17 -0.08
N THR A 125 -9.67 3.61 -1.33
CA THR A 125 -10.59 3.35 -2.46
C THR A 125 -10.68 1.86 -2.78
N ILE A 126 -9.55 1.14 -2.84
CA ILE A 126 -9.54 -0.32 -3.07
C ILE A 126 -10.34 -1.03 -1.97
N HIS A 127 -10.14 -0.68 -0.70
CA HIS A 127 -10.87 -1.26 0.42
C HIS A 127 -12.36 -0.92 0.37
N GLY A 128 -12.72 0.31 0.00
CA GLY A 128 -14.11 0.72 -0.22
C GLY A 128 -14.78 -0.09 -1.33
N LEU A 129 -14.15 -0.18 -2.48
CA LEU A 129 -14.61 -0.99 -3.61
C LEU A 129 -14.67 -2.49 -3.28
N ALA A 130 -13.77 -2.99 -2.41
CA ALA A 130 -13.80 -4.37 -1.96
C ALA A 130 -15.02 -4.67 -1.09
N ARG A 131 -15.40 -3.74 -0.20
CA ARG A 131 -16.66 -3.83 0.58
C ARG A 131 -17.89 -3.86 -0.32
N GLU A 132 -17.85 -3.20 -1.48
CA GLU A 132 -18.90 -3.24 -2.50
C GLU A 132 -18.83 -4.49 -3.41
N GLY A 133 -17.92 -5.43 -3.17
CA GLY A 133 -17.74 -6.63 -3.99
C GLY A 133 -17.13 -6.36 -5.37
N ARG A 134 -16.51 -5.20 -5.59
CA ARG A 134 -15.95 -4.75 -6.89
C ARG A 134 -14.46 -5.01 -7.05
N VAL A 135 -13.83 -5.66 -6.08
CA VAL A 135 -12.42 -6.04 -6.07
C VAL A 135 -12.30 -7.56 -5.97
N ARG A 136 -11.27 -8.14 -6.56
CA ARG A 136 -10.90 -9.55 -6.41
C ARG A 136 -10.04 -9.72 -5.15
N LYS A 137 -10.00 -10.92 -4.59
CA LYS A 137 -9.03 -11.26 -3.55
C LYS A 137 -7.61 -10.92 -4.07
N GLY A 138 -6.81 -10.25 -3.25
CA GLY A 138 -5.51 -9.71 -3.68
C GLY A 138 -5.54 -8.24 -4.11
N GLY A 139 -6.67 -7.54 -3.91
CA GLY A 139 -6.74 -6.07 -4.05
C GLY A 139 -6.92 -5.54 -5.48
N LEU A 140 -7.14 -6.41 -6.48
CA LEU A 140 -7.27 -5.98 -7.87
C LEU A 140 -8.73 -5.62 -8.23
N PRO A 141 -9.04 -4.39 -8.67
CA PRO A 141 -10.36 -4.02 -9.16
C PRO A 141 -10.85 -4.94 -10.29
N LYS A 142 -12.14 -5.32 -10.26
CA LYS A 142 -12.74 -6.18 -11.29
C LYS A 142 -12.93 -5.46 -12.62
N ASN A 143 -13.20 -4.16 -12.56
CA ASN A 143 -13.35 -3.31 -13.75
C ASN A 143 -11.99 -2.89 -14.28
N LEU A 144 -11.74 -3.09 -15.57
CA LEU A 144 -10.45 -2.82 -16.23
C LEU A 144 -10.05 -1.34 -16.16
N PHE A 145 -11.01 -0.42 -16.36
CA PHE A 145 -10.72 1.01 -16.28
C PHE A 145 -10.44 1.46 -14.85
N GLN A 146 -11.15 0.92 -13.87
CA GLN A 146 -10.85 1.18 -12.46
C GLN A 146 -9.46 0.67 -12.09
N MET A 147 -9.09 -0.54 -12.55
CA MET A 147 -7.75 -1.10 -12.35
C MET A 147 -6.68 -0.22 -13.00
N ALA A 148 -6.94 0.28 -14.22
CA ALA A 148 -6.01 1.16 -14.93
C ALA A 148 -5.84 2.53 -14.25
N ALA A 149 -6.92 3.15 -13.77
CA ALA A 149 -6.87 4.41 -13.01
C ALA A 149 -6.10 4.23 -11.69
N THR A 150 -6.37 3.15 -10.95
CA THR A 150 -5.66 2.80 -9.72
C THR A 150 -4.16 2.55 -9.98
N GLY A 151 -3.83 1.73 -10.99
CA GLY A 151 -2.45 1.43 -11.37
C GLY A 151 -1.67 2.69 -11.81
N ARG A 152 -2.38 3.67 -12.43
CA ARG A 152 -1.78 4.93 -12.81
C ARG A 152 -1.33 5.76 -11.60
N ALA A 153 -2.09 5.79 -10.50
CA ALA A 153 -1.68 6.49 -9.28
C ALA A 153 -0.38 5.89 -8.73
N PHE A 154 -0.29 4.57 -8.62
CA PHE A 154 0.94 3.92 -8.18
C PHE A 154 2.13 4.15 -9.11
N THR A 155 1.92 4.00 -10.43
CA THR A 155 2.96 4.18 -11.45
C THR A 155 3.49 5.62 -11.48
N LYS A 156 2.63 6.63 -11.29
CA LYS A 156 3.00 8.06 -11.16
C LYS A 156 4.03 8.26 -10.05
N HIS A 157 3.88 7.53 -8.96
CA HIS A 157 4.76 7.61 -7.79
C HIS A 157 5.81 6.49 -7.75
N GLN A 158 6.05 5.81 -8.89
CA GLN A 158 7.11 4.82 -9.08
C GLN A 158 7.01 3.59 -8.16
N SER A 159 5.78 3.20 -7.87
CA SER A 159 5.44 1.92 -7.25
C SER A 159 4.91 0.96 -8.32
N TYR A 160 5.43 -0.25 -8.37
CA TYR A 160 5.14 -1.22 -9.42
C TYR A 160 4.88 -2.60 -8.84
N ASP A 161 3.92 -3.32 -9.42
CA ASP A 161 3.70 -4.74 -9.16
C ASP A 161 4.90 -5.54 -9.66
N ALA A 162 5.39 -6.48 -8.84
CA ALA A 162 6.56 -7.28 -9.21
C ALA A 162 6.23 -8.42 -10.19
N GLY A 163 4.97 -8.77 -10.36
CA GLY A 163 4.50 -9.80 -11.29
C GLY A 163 4.39 -9.32 -12.75
N MET A 164 4.63 -8.03 -13.02
CA MET A 164 4.49 -7.45 -14.36
C MET A 164 5.70 -6.59 -14.73
N PRO A 165 6.21 -6.67 -15.97
CA PRO A 165 7.31 -5.80 -16.41
C PRO A 165 6.98 -4.31 -16.23
N VAL A 166 7.90 -3.54 -15.64
CA VAL A 166 7.70 -2.11 -15.37
C VAL A 166 7.36 -1.31 -16.62
N ALA A 167 8.03 -1.59 -17.74
CA ALA A 167 7.76 -0.91 -19.02
C ALA A 167 6.30 -1.09 -19.47
N LEU A 168 5.73 -2.29 -19.26
CA LEU A 168 4.32 -2.56 -19.57
C LEU A 168 3.39 -1.77 -18.65
N GLN A 169 3.67 -1.72 -17.35
CA GLN A 169 2.88 -0.93 -16.40
C GLN A 169 2.91 0.56 -16.74
N VAL A 170 4.07 1.10 -17.10
CA VAL A 170 4.23 2.50 -17.54
C VAL A 170 3.43 2.76 -18.82
N GLY A 171 3.51 1.86 -19.82
CA GLY A 171 2.75 1.97 -21.05
C GLY A 171 1.23 1.93 -20.83
N LEU A 172 0.75 0.99 -20.03
CA LEU A 172 -0.67 0.90 -19.66
C LEU A 172 -1.15 2.13 -18.87
N SER A 173 -0.32 2.65 -17.95
CA SER A 173 -0.60 3.88 -17.22
C SER A 173 -0.72 5.10 -18.14
N ALA A 174 0.18 5.21 -19.14
CA ALA A 174 0.21 6.32 -20.06
C ALA A 174 -0.93 6.30 -21.09
N THR A 175 -1.52 5.15 -21.36
CA THR A 175 -2.58 4.93 -22.34
C THR A 175 -3.92 4.66 -21.67
N LEU A 176 -4.17 3.41 -21.28
CA LEU A 176 -5.44 2.96 -20.69
C LEU A 176 -5.77 3.71 -19.40
N GLY A 177 -4.75 4.06 -18.57
CA GLY A 177 -4.95 4.86 -17.39
C GLY A 177 -5.53 6.25 -17.68
N ARG A 178 -5.03 6.93 -18.72
CA ARG A 178 -5.57 8.23 -19.15
C ARG A 178 -6.98 8.12 -19.72
N VAL A 179 -7.24 7.07 -20.49
CA VAL A 179 -8.59 6.79 -21.02
C VAL A 179 -9.57 6.56 -19.85
N ALA A 180 -9.16 5.78 -18.85
CA ALA A 180 -9.96 5.53 -17.67
C ALA A 180 -10.30 6.84 -16.91
N GLU A 181 -9.32 7.72 -16.72
CA GLU A 181 -9.55 9.03 -16.08
C GLU A 181 -10.51 9.92 -16.91
N ALA A 182 -10.38 9.93 -18.23
CA ALA A 182 -11.28 10.64 -19.14
C ALA A 182 -12.72 10.10 -19.10
N LEU A 183 -12.89 8.79 -18.85
CA LEU A 183 -14.18 8.13 -18.65
C LEU A 183 -14.74 8.32 -17.22
N GLY A 184 -14.08 9.10 -16.36
CA GLY A 184 -14.53 9.40 -15.02
C GLY A 184 -14.09 8.42 -13.92
N TYR A 185 -13.27 7.42 -14.24
CA TYR A 185 -12.67 6.58 -13.22
C TYR A 185 -11.59 7.35 -12.47
N ARG A 186 -11.47 7.10 -11.16
CA ARG A 186 -10.49 7.75 -10.29
C ARG A 186 -9.75 6.71 -9.46
N ALA A 187 -8.48 6.97 -9.15
CA ALA A 187 -7.74 6.17 -8.19
C ALA A 187 -8.22 6.42 -6.77
N VAL A 188 -8.62 7.67 -6.49
CA VAL A 188 -9.13 8.12 -5.19
C VAL A 188 -10.56 8.61 -5.34
N TYR A 189 -11.45 8.10 -4.51
CA TYR A 189 -12.83 8.59 -4.38
C TYR A 189 -13.05 9.11 -2.96
N ASP A 190 -13.47 10.36 -2.85
CA ASP A 190 -13.68 11.06 -1.56
C ASP A 190 -14.66 10.31 -0.63
N ARG A 191 -15.62 9.58 -1.20
CA ARG A 191 -16.58 8.79 -0.42
C ARG A 191 -15.97 7.64 0.39
N TYR A 192 -14.71 7.33 0.19
CA TYR A 192 -13.98 6.30 0.93
C TYR A 192 -12.89 6.86 1.86
N LEU A 193 -12.76 8.21 1.90
CA LEU A 193 -11.82 8.94 2.76
C LEU A 193 -12.46 9.43 4.05
#